data_ba473ba388645f4c31ca36640c68882f
#
_entry.id   ba473ba388645f4c31ca36640c68882f
#
_cell.length_a   1.000
_cell.length_b   1.000
_cell.length_c   1.000
_cell.angle_alpha   90.00
_cell.angle_beta   90.00
_cell.angle_gamma   90.00
#
_symmetry.space_group_name_H-M   'P 1'
#
loop_
_entity.id
_entity.type
_entity.pdbx_description
1 polymer ?
#
loop_
_entity_poly.entity_id
_entity_poly.type
_entity_poly.pdbx_seq_one_letter_code
_entity_poly.pdbx_strand_id
1 'polypeptide(L)'
;MKFNLITDFIPTGDQPSAIQSLINGIKNKDKHQTLLGVTGSGKTFTVANVISTLNKPTLVLAHNKTLAAQLYSEFKGFFPDNLVEYFVSYYDYYQPEAYIPTTGVYIEKDLSINEEIEKLRLSATSALLSGRKDILIVASVSCIYGMGNPQEFKDNTIEISLDQNYSRTTLLNRFVQSLYSVSYTHLTLPTILLV
;
A
#
# COMPACT_ATOMS: atom_id res chain seq x y z
N MET A 1 0.86 10.35 -14.72
CA MET A 1 2.13 9.60 -14.88
C MET A 1 1.80 8.21 -15.38
N LYS A 2 2.76 7.52 -16.01
CA LYS A 2 2.62 6.15 -16.53
C LYS A 2 3.57 5.23 -15.78
N PHE A 3 3.25 3.95 -15.73
CA PHE A 3 4.19 2.95 -15.23
C PHE A 3 5.40 2.86 -16.13
N ASN A 4 6.59 2.98 -15.54
CA ASN A 4 7.89 2.88 -16.21
C ASN A 4 8.56 1.58 -15.72
N LEU A 5 8.50 0.53 -16.55
CA LEU A 5 9.13 -0.76 -16.23
C LEU A 5 10.63 -0.67 -16.48
N ILE A 6 11.43 -0.81 -15.43
CA ILE A 6 12.90 -0.82 -15.50
C ILE A 6 13.38 -2.23 -15.19
N THR A 7 14.01 -2.88 -16.15
CA THR A 7 14.48 -4.26 -16.02
C THR A 7 15.50 -4.61 -17.12
N ASP A 8 16.45 -5.46 -16.77
CA ASP A 8 17.39 -6.07 -17.74
C ASP A 8 16.82 -7.34 -18.38
N PHE A 9 15.66 -7.83 -17.90
CA PHE A 9 15.04 -9.04 -18.41
C PHE A 9 14.20 -8.78 -19.66
N ILE A 10 14.26 -9.71 -20.60
CA ILE A 10 13.43 -9.75 -21.80
C ILE A 10 12.45 -10.92 -21.67
N PRO A 11 11.15 -10.75 -21.99
CA PRO A 11 10.21 -11.85 -21.97
C PRO A 11 10.63 -12.99 -22.92
N THR A 12 10.71 -14.21 -22.41
CA THR A 12 11.16 -15.39 -23.15
C THR A 12 10.18 -16.56 -23.01
N GLY A 13 10.34 -17.58 -23.87
CA GLY A 13 9.47 -18.76 -23.86
C GLY A 13 8.00 -18.39 -24.07
N ASP A 14 7.13 -18.83 -23.19
CA ASP A 14 5.68 -18.58 -23.25
C ASP A 14 5.27 -17.22 -22.66
N GLN A 15 6.18 -16.47 -22.06
CA GLN A 15 5.85 -15.18 -21.42
C GLN A 15 5.27 -14.16 -22.40
N PRO A 16 5.82 -13.95 -23.64
CA PRO A 16 5.25 -13.01 -24.59
C PRO A 16 3.79 -13.32 -24.94
N SER A 17 3.47 -14.59 -25.17
CA SER A 17 2.09 -15.03 -25.49
C SER A 17 1.15 -14.86 -24.31
N ALA A 18 1.61 -15.16 -23.09
CA ALA A 18 0.85 -14.98 -21.86
C ALA A 18 0.56 -13.49 -21.60
N ILE A 19 1.56 -12.60 -21.77
CA ILE A 19 1.40 -11.15 -21.64
C ILE A 19 0.33 -10.65 -22.60
N GLN A 20 0.42 -11.04 -23.88
CA GLN A 20 -0.53 -10.60 -24.90
C GLN A 20 -1.94 -11.10 -24.62
N SER A 21 -2.10 -12.36 -24.19
CA SER A 21 -3.39 -12.95 -23.83
C SER A 21 -4.03 -12.21 -22.64
N LEU A 22 -3.28 -11.94 -21.58
CA LEU A 22 -3.77 -11.20 -20.42
C LEU A 22 -4.18 -9.76 -20.80
N ILE A 23 -3.40 -9.07 -21.62
CA ILE A 23 -3.72 -7.72 -22.08
C ILE A 23 -5.01 -7.72 -22.90
N ASN A 24 -5.16 -8.69 -23.82
CA ASN A 24 -6.35 -8.81 -24.67
C ASN A 24 -7.60 -9.10 -23.84
N GLY A 25 -7.51 -10.03 -22.87
CA GLY A 25 -8.62 -10.33 -21.97
C GLY A 25 -9.07 -9.10 -21.18
N ILE A 26 -8.13 -8.32 -20.63
CA ILE A 26 -8.47 -7.07 -19.91
C ILE A 26 -9.10 -6.03 -20.85
N LYS A 27 -8.63 -5.91 -22.10
CA LYS A 27 -9.23 -5.02 -23.11
C LYS A 27 -10.65 -5.47 -23.50
N ASN A 28 -10.88 -6.77 -23.57
CA ASN A 28 -12.19 -7.39 -23.84
C ASN A 28 -13.13 -7.34 -22.62
N LYS A 29 -12.66 -6.81 -21.47
CA LYS A 29 -13.39 -6.73 -20.19
C LYS A 29 -13.67 -8.11 -19.58
N ASP A 30 -12.79 -9.09 -19.81
CA ASP A 30 -12.87 -10.39 -19.12
C ASP A 30 -12.71 -10.14 -17.61
N LYS A 31 -13.68 -10.63 -16.84
CA LYS A 31 -13.71 -10.41 -15.38
C LYS A 31 -12.63 -11.21 -14.66
N HIS A 32 -12.32 -12.38 -15.17
CA HIS A 32 -11.39 -13.32 -14.55
C HIS A 32 -10.43 -13.89 -15.59
N GLN A 33 -9.18 -13.98 -15.23
CA GLN A 33 -8.13 -14.61 -16.00
C GLN A 33 -7.21 -15.36 -15.05
N THR A 34 -6.66 -16.49 -15.49
CA THR A 34 -5.73 -17.30 -14.69
C THR A 34 -4.40 -17.41 -15.41
N LEU A 35 -3.32 -16.97 -14.75
CA LEU A 35 -1.95 -17.20 -15.19
C LEU A 35 -1.39 -18.43 -14.48
N LEU A 36 -1.26 -19.53 -15.21
CA LEU A 36 -0.69 -20.77 -14.70
C LEU A 36 0.79 -20.84 -15.03
N GLY A 37 1.61 -21.21 -14.05
CA GLY A 37 3.04 -21.38 -14.23
C GLY A 37 3.70 -21.93 -12.98
N VAL A 38 4.77 -22.71 -13.16
CA VAL A 38 5.58 -23.26 -12.06
C VAL A 38 6.29 -22.16 -11.27
N THR A 39 6.76 -22.47 -10.07
CA THR A 39 7.59 -21.56 -9.29
C THR A 39 8.86 -21.21 -10.09
N GLY A 40 9.25 -19.94 -10.09
CA GLY A 40 10.42 -19.47 -10.85
C GLY A 40 10.18 -19.21 -12.34
N SER A 41 8.96 -19.41 -12.89
CA SER A 41 8.66 -19.14 -14.30
C SER A 41 8.56 -17.65 -14.66
N GLY A 42 8.84 -16.74 -13.74
CA GLY A 42 8.75 -15.30 -13.98
C GLY A 42 7.34 -14.73 -14.02
N LYS A 43 6.39 -15.32 -13.29
CA LYS A 43 5.00 -14.82 -13.24
C LYS A 43 4.91 -13.34 -12.82
N THR A 44 5.69 -12.93 -11.81
CA THR A 44 5.71 -11.53 -11.35
C THR A 44 6.20 -10.59 -12.46
N PHE A 45 7.24 -10.99 -13.19
CA PHE A 45 7.73 -10.24 -14.35
C PHE A 45 6.71 -10.18 -15.49
N THR A 46 6.01 -11.29 -15.78
CA THR A 46 4.90 -11.33 -16.73
C THR A 46 3.80 -10.32 -16.35
N VAL A 47 3.38 -10.31 -15.08
CA VAL A 47 2.37 -9.37 -14.57
C VAL A 47 2.89 -7.92 -14.62
N ALA A 48 4.16 -7.67 -14.30
CA ALA A 48 4.76 -6.34 -14.40
C ALA A 48 4.69 -5.78 -15.82
N ASN A 49 4.95 -6.60 -16.85
CA ASN A 49 4.78 -6.21 -18.25
C ASN A 49 3.33 -5.86 -18.61
N VAL A 50 2.36 -6.62 -18.10
CA VAL A 50 0.92 -6.33 -18.28
C VAL A 50 0.56 -4.99 -17.64
N ILE A 51 0.98 -4.74 -16.39
CA ILE A 51 0.74 -3.49 -15.67
C ILE A 51 1.30 -2.30 -16.42
N SER A 52 2.56 -2.38 -16.84
CA SER A 52 3.26 -1.33 -17.60
C SER A 52 2.52 -1.00 -18.91
N THR A 53 2.02 -2.02 -19.62
CA THR A 53 1.30 -1.83 -20.88
C THR A 53 -0.08 -1.19 -20.68
N LEU A 54 -0.80 -1.61 -19.64
CA LEU A 54 -2.18 -1.15 -19.39
C LEU A 54 -2.25 0.20 -18.68
N ASN A 55 -1.24 0.56 -17.92
CA ASN A 55 -1.18 1.81 -17.15
C ASN A 55 -2.42 2.06 -16.27
N LYS A 56 -2.86 1.04 -15.54
CA LYS A 56 -4.01 1.14 -14.64
C LYS A 56 -3.57 0.97 -13.19
N PRO A 57 -4.18 1.66 -12.23
CA PRO A 57 -3.98 1.37 -10.82
C PRO A 57 -4.21 -0.11 -10.55
N THR A 58 -3.30 -0.73 -9.80
CA THR A 58 -3.27 -2.17 -9.62
C THR A 58 -3.20 -2.53 -8.15
N LEU A 59 -4.03 -3.49 -7.73
CA LEU A 59 -3.98 -4.10 -6.42
C LEU A 59 -3.51 -5.55 -6.55
N VAL A 60 -2.42 -5.88 -5.86
CA VAL A 60 -1.87 -7.23 -5.75
C VAL A 60 -2.18 -7.78 -4.37
N LEU A 61 -2.98 -8.84 -4.30
CA LEU A 61 -3.34 -9.49 -3.03
C LEU A 61 -2.51 -10.75 -2.81
N ALA A 62 -1.82 -10.79 -1.68
CA ALA A 62 -1.10 -11.96 -1.21
C ALA A 62 -1.82 -12.58 0.00
N HIS A 63 -1.73 -13.89 0.16
CA HIS A 63 -2.39 -14.60 1.25
C HIS A 63 -1.73 -14.38 2.63
N ASN A 64 -0.49 -13.91 2.69
CA ASN A 64 0.21 -13.59 3.94
C ASN A 64 1.17 -12.41 3.79
N LYS A 65 1.69 -11.90 4.94
CA LYS A 65 2.64 -10.79 5.01
C LYS A 65 3.96 -11.10 4.28
N THR A 66 4.47 -12.31 4.41
CA THR A 66 5.78 -12.71 3.85
C THR A 66 5.76 -12.67 2.32
N LEU A 67 4.74 -13.25 1.71
CA LEU A 67 4.57 -13.19 0.26
C LEU A 67 4.28 -11.76 -0.21
N ALA A 68 3.51 -10.99 0.55
CA ALA A 68 3.28 -9.57 0.25
C ALA A 68 4.60 -8.79 0.25
N ALA A 69 5.49 -9.02 1.24
CA ALA A 69 6.79 -8.36 1.30
C ALA A 69 7.68 -8.73 0.12
N GLN A 70 7.72 -10.02 -0.27
CA GLN A 70 8.46 -10.47 -1.44
C GLN A 70 7.95 -9.79 -2.72
N LEU A 71 6.63 -9.83 -2.97
CA LEU A 71 6.03 -9.20 -4.15
C LEU A 71 6.24 -7.69 -4.17
N TYR A 72 6.13 -7.03 -3.00
CA TYR A 72 6.44 -5.61 -2.89
C TYR A 72 7.87 -5.28 -3.32
N SER A 73 8.85 -6.04 -2.83
CA SER A 73 10.27 -5.88 -3.20
C SER A 73 10.49 -6.10 -4.71
N GLU A 74 9.89 -7.15 -5.28
CA GLU A 74 9.98 -7.45 -6.72
C GLU A 74 9.38 -6.32 -7.56
N PHE A 75 8.15 -5.87 -7.25
CA PHE A 75 7.50 -4.79 -7.98
C PHE A 75 8.17 -3.43 -7.77
N LYS A 76 8.72 -3.16 -6.59
CA LYS A 76 9.49 -1.93 -6.34
C LYS A 76 10.77 -1.91 -7.17
N GLY A 77 11.40 -3.07 -7.38
CA GLY A 77 12.54 -3.22 -8.30
C GLY A 77 12.16 -2.97 -9.76
N PHE A 78 10.99 -3.44 -10.20
CA PHE A 78 10.50 -3.22 -11.55
C PHE A 78 9.99 -1.80 -11.82
N PHE A 79 9.48 -1.12 -10.80
CA PHE A 79 8.86 0.22 -10.90
C PHE A 79 9.44 1.20 -9.87
N PRO A 80 10.76 1.48 -9.91
CA PRO A 80 11.41 2.32 -8.89
C PRO A 80 10.88 3.76 -8.87
N ASP A 81 10.45 4.30 -10.01
CA ASP A 81 9.97 5.68 -10.17
C ASP A 81 8.46 5.83 -9.94
N ASN A 82 7.74 4.72 -9.78
CA ASN A 82 6.28 4.72 -9.60
C ASN A 82 5.90 4.49 -8.12
N LEU A 83 4.65 4.78 -7.79
CA LEU A 83 4.11 4.53 -6.46
C LEU A 83 3.82 3.04 -6.28
N VAL A 84 4.79 2.32 -5.73
CA VAL A 84 4.61 0.95 -5.26
C VAL A 84 4.51 0.98 -3.75
N GLU A 85 3.35 0.61 -3.22
CA GLU A 85 2.99 0.75 -1.82
C GLU A 85 2.71 -0.60 -1.16
N TYR A 86 2.97 -0.68 0.15
CA TYR A 86 2.82 -1.90 0.95
C TYR A 86 1.70 -1.75 1.96
N PHE A 87 0.72 -2.67 1.93
CA PHE A 87 -0.45 -2.57 2.79
C PHE A 87 -0.78 -3.91 3.44
N VAL A 88 -0.27 -4.13 4.65
CA VAL A 88 -0.49 -5.35 5.43
C VAL A 88 -0.98 -5.02 6.84
N SER A 89 -1.31 -6.03 7.63
CA SER A 89 -1.69 -5.82 9.03
C SER A 89 -0.53 -5.23 9.83
N TYR A 90 -0.78 -4.18 10.58
CA TYR A 90 0.20 -3.51 11.44
C TYR A 90 0.42 -4.20 12.79
N TYR A 91 -0.36 -5.25 13.10
CA TYR A 91 -0.12 -6.06 14.28
C TYR A 91 1.03 -7.05 14.02
N ASP A 92 2.06 -7.01 14.86
CA ASP A 92 3.10 -8.04 14.90
C ASP A 92 2.65 -9.21 15.75
N TYR A 93 1.92 -8.91 16.82
CA TYR A 93 1.34 -9.89 17.71
C TYR A 93 -0.09 -9.46 18.07
N TYR A 94 -1.01 -10.41 18.10
CA TYR A 94 -2.38 -10.21 18.55
C TYR A 94 -2.87 -11.45 19.30
N GLN A 95 -3.13 -11.29 20.58
CA GLN A 95 -3.78 -12.30 21.43
C GLN A 95 -5.15 -11.78 21.84
N PRO A 96 -6.23 -12.40 21.40
CA PRO A 96 -7.56 -12.05 21.87
C PRO A 96 -7.71 -12.44 23.33
N GLU A 97 -8.57 -11.71 24.04
CA GLU A 97 -9.00 -12.13 25.38
C GLU A 97 -9.72 -13.47 25.30
N ALA A 98 -9.47 -14.32 26.29
CA ALA A 98 -10.09 -15.63 26.40
C ALA A 98 -10.28 -16.02 27.87
N TYR A 99 -11.37 -16.75 28.17
CA TYR A 99 -11.59 -17.33 29.47
C TYR A 99 -11.65 -18.84 29.35
N ILE A 100 -10.85 -19.53 30.17
CA ILE A 100 -10.81 -20.99 30.20
C ILE A 100 -11.63 -21.46 31.43
N PRO A 101 -12.90 -21.90 31.27
CA PRO A 101 -13.78 -22.24 32.38
C PRO A 101 -13.26 -23.37 33.26
N THR A 102 -12.55 -24.33 32.67
CA THR A 102 -12.03 -25.52 33.38
C THR A 102 -10.93 -25.20 34.39
N THR A 103 -10.17 -24.14 34.18
CA THR A 103 -9.06 -23.71 35.05
C THR A 103 -9.35 -22.39 35.74
N GLY A 104 -10.44 -21.70 35.40
CA GLY A 104 -10.76 -20.36 35.89
C GLY A 104 -9.76 -19.27 35.45
N VAL A 105 -8.96 -19.55 34.44
CA VAL A 105 -7.92 -18.62 33.99
C VAL A 105 -8.51 -17.65 32.95
N TYR A 106 -8.32 -16.37 33.20
CA TYR A 106 -8.60 -15.30 32.26
C TYR A 106 -7.26 -14.87 31.53
N ILE A 107 -7.29 -14.95 30.23
CA ILE A 107 -6.17 -14.50 29.37
C ILE A 107 -6.54 -13.11 28.90
N GLU A 108 -5.73 -12.11 29.27
CA GLU A 108 -5.94 -10.73 28.85
C GLU A 108 -5.59 -10.56 27.36
N LYS A 109 -6.25 -9.57 26.74
CA LYS A 109 -5.92 -9.16 25.39
C LYS A 109 -4.52 -8.56 25.38
N ASP A 110 -3.67 -9.05 24.47
CA ASP A 110 -2.33 -8.51 24.25
C ASP A 110 -2.12 -8.22 22.75
N LEU A 111 -1.49 -7.10 22.45
CA LEU A 111 -1.22 -6.68 21.07
C LEU A 111 0.06 -5.87 20.99
N SER A 112 0.80 -6.07 19.91
CA SER A 112 1.97 -5.28 19.55
C SER A 112 1.75 -4.66 18.17
N ILE A 113 1.87 -3.34 18.10
CA ILE A 113 1.70 -2.55 16.87
C ILE A 113 3.08 -2.26 16.30
N ASN A 114 3.23 -2.47 14.99
CA ASN A 114 4.42 -2.09 14.25
C ASN A 114 4.20 -0.71 13.62
N GLU A 115 4.83 0.30 14.17
CA GLU A 115 4.69 1.70 13.72
C GLU A 115 5.19 1.92 12.28
N GLU A 116 6.20 1.17 11.84
CA GLU A 116 6.73 1.29 10.47
C GLU A 116 5.70 0.80 9.46
N ILE A 117 5.03 -0.34 9.75
CA ILE A 117 3.96 -0.86 8.89
C ILE A 117 2.75 0.08 8.91
N GLU A 118 2.46 0.71 10.04
CA GLU A 118 1.38 1.70 10.11
C GLU A 118 1.66 2.91 9.21
N LYS A 119 2.89 3.42 9.21
CA LYS A 119 3.34 4.49 8.29
C LYS A 119 3.19 4.08 6.83
N LEU A 120 3.58 2.85 6.47
CA LEU A 120 3.43 2.33 5.10
C LEU A 120 1.95 2.24 4.68
N ARG A 121 1.04 1.87 5.60
CA ARG A 121 -0.41 1.86 5.34
C ARG A 121 -0.96 3.26 5.10
N LEU A 122 -0.52 4.24 5.89
CA LEU A 122 -0.89 5.65 5.70
C LEU A 122 -0.36 6.19 4.38
N SER A 123 0.88 5.86 4.01
CA SER A 123 1.47 6.18 2.71
C SER A 123 0.63 5.63 1.55
N ALA A 124 0.25 4.35 1.61
CA ALA A 124 -0.61 3.73 0.60
C ALA A 124 -1.98 4.42 0.49
N THR A 125 -2.57 4.82 1.63
CA THR A 125 -3.84 5.55 1.64
C THR A 125 -3.69 6.94 1.03
N SER A 126 -2.63 7.67 1.37
CA SER A 126 -2.30 8.98 0.80
C SER A 126 -2.08 8.88 -0.71
N ALA A 127 -1.31 7.86 -1.15
CA ALA A 127 -1.08 7.59 -2.56
C ALA A 127 -2.40 7.40 -3.34
N LEU A 128 -3.34 6.60 -2.82
CA LEU A 128 -4.65 6.40 -3.43
C LEU A 128 -5.46 7.69 -3.54
N LEU A 129 -5.40 8.54 -2.53
CA LEU A 129 -6.14 9.80 -2.49
C LEU A 129 -5.48 10.92 -3.31
N SER A 130 -4.22 10.76 -3.71
CA SER A 130 -3.49 11.74 -4.55
C SER A 130 -4.04 11.89 -5.97
N GLY A 131 -4.89 10.95 -6.42
CA GLY A 131 -5.44 10.93 -7.79
C GLY A 131 -4.46 10.47 -8.86
N ARG A 132 -3.24 10.04 -8.49
CA ARG A 132 -2.29 9.41 -9.43
C ARG A 132 -2.84 8.09 -9.96
N LYS A 133 -2.44 7.72 -11.17
CA LYS A 133 -2.89 6.47 -11.82
C LYS A 133 -1.81 5.40 -11.89
N ASP A 134 -0.57 5.77 -11.64
CA ASP A 134 0.59 4.89 -11.65
C ASP A 134 0.87 4.32 -10.25
N ILE A 135 -0.18 3.76 -9.63
CA ILE A 135 -0.16 3.23 -8.26
C ILE A 135 -0.30 1.71 -8.31
N LEU A 136 0.62 1.01 -7.65
CA LEU A 136 0.58 -0.42 -7.42
C LEU A 136 0.62 -0.67 -5.92
N ILE A 137 -0.43 -1.28 -5.37
CA ILE A 137 -0.49 -1.64 -3.96
C ILE A 137 -0.33 -3.14 -3.82
N VAL A 138 0.64 -3.56 -3.01
CA VAL A 138 0.79 -4.94 -2.61
C VAL A 138 0.25 -5.10 -1.20
N ALA A 139 -0.81 -5.89 -1.06
CA ALA A 139 -1.54 -6.03 0.18
C ALA A 139 -1.70 -7.49 0.61
N SER A 140 -1.92 -7.68 1.91
CA SER A 140 -2.45 -8.93 2.46
C SER A 140 -3.96 -8.82 2.65
N VAL A 141 -4.60 -9.88 3.13
CA VAL A 141 -6.04 -9.91 3.43
C VAL A 141 -6.51 -8.76 4.34
N SER A 142 -5.61 -8.12 5.08
CA SER A 142 -5.93 -6.98 5.94
C SER A 142 -6.48 -5.76 5.20
N CYS A 143 -6.30 -5.67 3.88
CA CYS A 143 -6.83 -4.57 3.07
C CYS A 143 -8.36 -4.57 2.95
N ILE A 144 -9.03 -5.68 3.27
CA ILE A 144 -10.51 -5.74 3.29
C ILE A 144 -11.13 -5.04 4.50
N TYR A 145 -10.33 -4.77 5.54
CA TYR A 145 -10.77 -4.02 6.70
C TYR A 145 -10.54 -2.52 6.47
N GLY A 146 -11.58 -1.72 6.67
CA GLY A 146 -11.51 -0.28 6.45
C GLY A 146 -10.53 0.44 7.39
N MET A 147 -9.98 1.56 6.94
CA MET A 147 -9.11 2.46 7.70
C MET A 147 -9.80 3.79 8.05
N GLY A 148 -11.12 3.80 8.19
CA GLY A 148 -11.88 5.01 8.43
C GLY A 148 -12.50 5.60 7.15
N ASN A 149 -12.94 6.86 7.24
CA ASN A 149 -13.59 7.55 6.14
C ASN A 149 -12.54 8.20 5.21
N PRO A 150 -12.46 7.82 3.92
CA PRO A 150 -11.50 8.41 2.98
C PRO A 150 -11.66 9.94 2.83
N GLN A 151 -12.87 10.46 2.98
CA GLN A 151 -13.14 11.90 2.88
C GLN A 151 -12.52 12.64 4.07
N GLU A 152 -12.72 12.15 5.29
CA GLU A 152 -12.12 12.75 6.49
C GLU A 152 -10.59 12.72 6.43
N PHE A 153 -10.01 11.64 5.92
CA PHE A 153 -8.55 11.56 5.73
C PHE A 153 -8.07 12.65 4.76
N LYS A 154 -8.78 12.82 3.64
CA LYS A 154 -8.45 13.86 2.65
C LYS A 154 -8.62 15.27 3.21
N ASP A 155 -9.67 15.52 3.95
CA ASP A 155 -9.98 16.85 4.52
C ASP A 155 -8.97 17.26 5.60
N ASN A 156 -8.38 16.28 6.30
CA ASN A 156 -7.33 16.49 7.30
C ASN A 156 -5.90 16.50 6.70
N THR A 157 -5.75 16.25 5.40
CA THR A 157 -4.44 16.35 4.74
C THR A 157 -4.03 17.81 4.60
N ILE A 158 -2.80 18.12 5.03
CA ILE A 158 -2.21 19.46 4.91
C ILE A 158 -1.17 19.41 3.79
N GLU A 159 -1.47 20.05 2.67
CA GLU A 159 -0.52 20.18 1.55
C GLU A 159 0.26 21.49 1.67
N ILE A 160 1.58 21.40 1.62
CA ILE A 160 2.50 22.53 1.68
C ILE A 160 3.43 22.46 0.47
N SER A 161 3.47 23.54 -0.31
CA SER A 161 4.33 23.66 -1.48
C SER A 161 5.41 24.70 -1.27
N LEU A 162 6.58 24.49 -1.85
CA LEU A 162 7.65 25.49 -1.87
C LEU A 162 7.18 26.74 -2.63
N ASP A 163 7.70 27.90 -2.22
CA ASP A 163 7.43 29.22 -2.83
C ASP A 163 5.98 29.72 -2.71
N GLN A 164 5.17 29.12 -1.83
CA GLN A 164 3.86 29.64 -1.49
C GLN A 164 3.88 30.32 -0.12
N ASN A 165 3.14 31.43 0.00
CA ASN A 165 2.99 32.16 1.24
C ASN A 165 1.80 31.62 2.06
N TYR A 166 2.08 31.15 3.27
CA TYR A 166 1.09 30.65 4.21
C TYR A 166 0.98 31.57 5.42
N SER A 167 -0.22 31.87 5.87
CA SER A 167 -0.43 32.53 7.18
C SER A 167 0.01 31.57 8.28
N ARG A 168 0.98 31.99 9.10
CA ARG A 168 1.46 31.21 10.24
C ARG A 168 0.32 30.75 11.15
N THR A 169 -0.60 31.64 11.50
CA THR A 169 -1.72 31.33 12.39
C THR A 169 -2.65 30.29 11.77
N THR A 170 -2.98 30.42 10.48
CA THR A 170 -3.83 29.47 9.77
C THR A 170 -3.17 28.09 9.70
N LEU A 171 -1.87 28.03 9.41
CA LEU A 171 -1.13 26.79 9.32
C LEU A 171 -1.06 26.07 10.69
N LEU A 172 -0.74 26.80 11.76
CA LEU A 172 -0.73 26.27 13.13
C LEU A 172 -2.10 25.73 13.54
N ASN A 173 -3.17 26.47 13.27
CA ASN A 173 -4.52 25.99 13.57
C ASN A 173 -4.86 24.69 12.81
N ARG A 174 -4.48 24.57 11.54
CA ARG A 174 -4.66 23.32 10.79
C ARG A 174 -3.86 22.16 11.38
N PHE A 175 -2.62 22.38 11.80
CA PHE A 175 -1.82 21.34 12.47
C PHE A 175 -2.47 20.90 13.78
N VAL A 176 -2.93 21.84 14.61
CA VAL A 176 -3.60 21.50 15.88
C VAL A 176 -4.90 20.73 15.63
N GLN A 177 -5.69 21.12 14.63
CA GLN A 177 -6.92 20.41 14.26
C GLN A 177 -6.62 19.00 13.74
N SER A 178 -5.48 18.80 13.09
CA SER A 178 -4.99 17.48 12.63
C SER A 178 -4.22 16.71 13.71
N LEU A 179 -4.38 17.09 14.99
CA LEU A 179 -3.80 16.44 16.17
C LEU A 179 -2.27 16.46 16.25
N TYR A 180 -1.60 17.41 15.58
CA TYR A 180 -0.18 17.62 15.79
C TYR A 180 0.09 18.27 17.16
N SER A 181 1.06 17.73 17.88
CA SER A 181 1.54 18.34 19.12
C SER A 181 2.42 19.54 18.81
N VAL A 182 2.10 20.71 19.38
CA VAL A 182 2.85 21.95 19.19
C VAL A 182 3.58 22.29 20.47
N SER A 183 4.91 22.38 20.43
CA SER A 183 5.66 23.09 21.45
C SER A 183 6.04 24.49 20.93
N TYR A 184 6.34 25.42 21.84
CA TYR A 184 6.72 26.81 21.48
C TYR A 184 7.97 26.90 20.59
N THR A 185 8.79 25.86 20.55
CA THR A 185 10.07 25.81 19.84
C THR A 185 10.12 24.80 18.71
N HIS A 186 9.30 23.72 18.76
CA HIS A 186 9.31 22.66 17.75
C HIS A 186 7.90 22.16 17.48
N LEU A 187 7.55 22.01 16.19
CA LEU A 187 6.42 21.20 15.74
C LEU A 187 6.87 19.74 15.84
N THR A 188 6.37 19.02 16.83
CA THR A 188 6.53 17.56 16.87
C THR A 188 5.31 16.94 16.25
N LEU A 189 5.54 16.14 15.22
CA LEU A 189 4.51 15.29 14.65
C LEU A 189 4.05 14.27 15.72
N PRO A 190 2.75 14.02 15.90
CA PRO A 190 2.33 12.81 16.57
C PRO A 190 2.95 11.64 15.80
N THR A 191 3.46 10.65 16.49
CA THR A 191 4.18 9.49 15.94
C THR A 191 3.40 8.73 14.86
N ILE A 192 2.15 9.07 14.66
CA ILE A 192 1.17 8.41 13.77
C ILE A 192 1.12 9.05 12.36
N LEU A 193 1.70 10.22 12.13
CA LEU A 193 1.52 10.99 10.88
C LEU A 193 2.83 11.56 10.34
N LEU A 194 3.77 10.68 10.02
CA LEU A 194 4.84 11.00 9.09
C LEU A 194 4.44 10.45 7.71
N VAL A 195 3.82 11.28 6.89
CA VAL A 195 3.69 11.08 5.46
C VAL A 195 4.80 11.82 4.75
#